data_b3e0e7654e42a4d0189be3011de34f75
#
_entry.id   b3e0e7654e42a4d0189be3011de34f75
#
_cell.length_a   1.000
_cell.length_b   1.000
_cell.length_c   1.000
_cell.angle_alpha   90.00
_cell.angle_beta   90.00
_cell.angle_gamma   90.00
#
_symmetry.space_group_name_H-M   'P 1'
#
loop_
_entity.id
_entity.type
_entity.pdbx_description
1 polymer ?
#
loop_
_entity_poly.entity_id
_entity_poly.type
_entity_poly.pdbx_seq_one_letter_code
_entity_poly.pdbx_strand_id
1 'polypeptide(L)'
;MGTYTFVLVFVVMLFILSLEVDGRQSIIYLWKEEDLELERQLNILNKPPIKTIYSSWVDIYDCIDFYKQPAFDHPLLKNHKSHKLQKCPQGTVPVRRTRKEDLIRAKHLSLSTEPVSEPMSASTHEKFAGILYQNEGETLFGASAKMSIWKPTVNPLLYDNDTAVRNFLYWTTGCFHTLFPGFVQVNPEITPDHPLSITSVYDGAVYELKYHVYLSPEKKWWFVIENATIGYCPAEILPRFGDIGVERIYWGGHSFDNQMGFVPEIGSGHLPDENFSHAASFTQIQYDNASGTLLDVSDNKLTEIIGCKKNYGMDSYGYLEEQN
;
A
#
# COMPACT_ATOMS: atom_id res chain seq x y z
N MET A 1 1.99 -25.50 66.39
CA MET A 1 2.11 -24.30 65.52
C MET A 1 2.51 -24.62 64.10
N GLY A 2 2.24 -25.81 63.59
CA GLY A 2 2.70 -26.26 62.25
C GLY A 2 1.61 -26.48 61.21
N THR A 3 0.35 -26.50 61.57
CA THR A 3 -0.76 -26.88 60.65
C THR A 3 -1.36 -25.71 59.85
N TYR A 4 -1.24 -24.47 60.32
CA TYR A 4 -1.83 -23.32 59.61
C TYR A 4 -1.01 -22.84 58.47
N THR A 5 0.31 -23.04 58.47
CA THR A 5 1.21 -22.58 57.40
C THR A 5 1.02 -23.39 56.11
N PHE A 6 0.74 -24.70 56.21
CA PHE A 6 0.49 -25.57 55.07
C PHE A 6 -0.84 -25.27 54.38
N VAL A 7 -1.89 -24.92 55.14
CA VAL A 7 -3.20 -24.59 54.58
C VAL A 7 -3.13 -23.24 53.82
N LEU A 8 -2.39 -22.24 54.35
CA LEU A 8 -2.25 -20.96 53.69
C LEU A 8 -1.49 -21.03 52.37
N VAL A 9 -0.40 -21.84 52.34
CA VAL A 9 0.37 -22.04 51.09
C VAL A 9 -0.46 -22.78 50.04
N PHE A 10 -1.29 -23.76 50.46
CA PHE A 10 -2.16 -24.49 49.54
C PHE A 10 -3.29 -23.60 48.96
N VAL A 11 -3.88 -22.74 49.77
CA VAL A 11 -4.91 -21.77 49.32
C VAL A 11 -4.30 -20.74 48.41
N VAL A 12 -3.09 -20.19 48.69
CA VAL A 12 -2.39 -19.23 47.79
C VAL A 12 -2.00 -19.92 46.50
N MET A 13 -1.53 -21.17 46.51
CA MET A 13 -1.22 -21.90 45.27
C MET A 13 -2.45 -22.19 44.43
N LEU A 14 -3.58 -22.54 45.02
CA LEU A 14 -4.86 -22.70 44.29
C LEU A 14 -5.36 -21.38 43.72
N PHE A 15 -5.15 -20.24 44.41
CA PHE A 15 -5.53 -18.91 43.90
C PHE A 15 -4.63 -18.48 42.73
N ILE A 16 -3.33 -18.74 42.76
CA ILE A 16 -2.41 -18.45 41.66
C ILE A 16 -2.75 -19.33 40.45
N LEU A 17 -3.03 -20.61 40.63
CA LEU A 17 -3.43 -21.50 39.53
C LEU A 17 -4.78 -21.12 38.92
N SER A 18 -5.76 -20.62 39.71
CA SER A 18 -7.02 -20.14 39.19
C SER A 18 -6.88 -18.83 38.39
N LEU A 19 -6.00 -17.93 38.81
CA LEU A 19 -5.69 -16.69 38.05
C LEU A 19 -4.96 -16.98 36.73
N GLU A 20 -4.05 -17.95 36.68
CA GLU A 20 -3.41 -18.39 35.42
C GLU A 20 -4.39 -19.06 34.47
N VAL A 21 -5.33 -19.85 34.98
CA VAL A 21 -6.37 -20.50 34.14
C VAL A 21 -7.33 -19.48 33.60
N ASP A 22 -7.75 -18.49 34.37
CA ASP A 22 -8.63 -17.40 33.93
C ASP A 22 -7.91 -16.51 32.89
N GLY A 23 -6.63 -16.20 33.10
CA GLY A 23 -5.84 -15.44 32.16
C GLY A 23 -5.68 -16.17 30.81
N ARG A 24 -5.42 -17.47 30.83
CA ARG A 24 -5.33 -18.29 29.60
C ARG A 24 -6.68 -18.41 28.87
N GLN A 25 -7.77 -18.60 29.60
CA GLN A 25 -9.10 -18.61 29.00
C GLN A 25 -9.46 -17.28 28.38
N SER A 26 -9.21 -16.16 29.04
CA SER A 26 -9.44 -14.82 28.51
C SER A 26 -8.64 -14.57 27.23
N ILE A 27 -7.37 -14.96 27.20
CA ILE A 27 -6.51 -14.86 26.01
C ILE A 27 -7.07 -15.72 24.87
N ILE A 28 -7.46 -16.95 25.12
CA ILE A 28 -8.04 -17.85 24.10
C ILE A 28 -9.37 -17.27 23.56
N TYR A 29 -10.20 -16.67 24.39
CA TYR A 29 -11.43 -16.01 23.96
C TYR A 29 -11.15 -14.80 23.07
N LEU A 30 -10.17 -13.94 23.40
CA LEU A 30 -9.76 -12.80 22.62
C LEU A 30 -9.26 -13.22 21.23
N TRP A 31 -8.39 -14.22 21.17
CA TRP A 31 -7.89 -14.78 19.90
C TRP A 31 -9.02 -15.34 19.03
N LYS A 32 -9.98 -16.03 19.64
CA LYS A 32 -11.13 -16.60 18.93
C LYS A 32 -12.07 -15.52 18.40
N GLU A 33 -12.29 -14.45 19.14
CA GLU A 33 -13.12 -13.32 18.72
C GLU A 33 -12.45 -12.55 17.58
N GLU A 34 -11.15 -12.31 17.66
CA GLU A 34 -10.37 -11.70 16.58
C GLU A 34 -10.38 -12.55 15.31
N ASP A 35 -10.23 -13.86 15.45
CA ASP A 35 -10.28 -14.81 14.34
C ASP A 35 -11.66 -14.81 13.65
N LEU A 36 -12.73 -14.80 14.41
CA LEU A 36 -14.10 -14.69 13.88
C LEU A 36 -14.35 -13.37 13.15
N GLU A 37 -13.80 -12.28 13.64
CA GLU A 37 -13.92 -10.98 12.98
C GLU A 37 -13.15 -10.94 11.66
N LEU A 38 -11.94 -11.53 11.60
CA LEU A 38 -11.20 -11.68 10.35
C LEU A 38 -11.97 -12.54 9.33
N GLU A 39 -12.55 -13.67 9.76
CA GLU A 39 -13.41 -14.50 8.90
C GLU A 39 -14.63 -13.73 8.40
N ARG A 40 -15.26 -12.91 9.25
CA ARG A 40 -16.37 -12.06 8.84
C ARG A 40 -15.95 -11.05 7.77
N GLN A 41 -14.79 -10.41 7.92
CA GLN A 41 -14.24 -9.48 6.94
C GLN A 41 -13.90 -10.17 5.62
N LEU A 42 -13.29 -11.34 5.66
CA LEU A 42 -13.01 -12.14 4.47
C LEU A 42 -14.29 -12.49 3.68
N ASN A 43 -15.36 -12.85 4.38
CA ASN A 43 -16.66 -13.16 3.75
C ASN A 43 -17.31 -11.92 3.09
N ILE A 44 -17.05 -10.73 3.60
CA ILE A 44 -17.53 -9.48 2.99
C ILE A 44 -16.71 -9.12 1.75
N LEU A 45 -15.37 -9.23 1.84
CA LEU A 45 -14.45 -8.83 0.79
C LEU A 45 -14.40 -9.82 -0.38
N ASN A 46 -14.35 -11.12 -0.08
CA ASN A 46 -14.30 -12.17 -1.10
C ASN A 46 -15.70 -12.45 -1.67
N LYS A 47 -16.07 -11.71 -2.69
CA LYS A 47 -17.36 -11.88 -3.37
C LYS A 47 -17.41 -13.21 -4.13
N PRO A 48 -18.60 -13.82 -4.31
CA PRO A 48 -18.76 -15.04 -5.09
C PRO A 48 -18.24 -14.87 -6.52
N PRO A 49 -17.27 -15.69 -6.98
CA PRO A 49 -16.70 -15.57 -8.30
C PRO A 49 -17.58 -16.24 -9.36
N ILE A 50 -17.58 -15.68 -10.58
CA ILE A 50 -18.11 -16.35 -11.78
C ILE A 50 -17.07 -17.35 -12.32
N LYS A 51 -15.78 -17.02 -12.16
CA LYS A 51 -14.65 -17.88 -12.53
C LYS A 51 -13.49 -17.59 -11.58
N THR A 52 -12.72 -18.62 -11.22
CA THR A 52 -11.49 -18.49 -10.43
C THR A 52 -10.29 -18.81 -11.30
N ILE A 53 -9.23 -18.01 -11.18
CA ILE A 53 -7.96 -18.15 -11.89
C ILE A 53 -6.86 -18.36 -10.83
N TYR A 54 -6.09 -19.42 -10.96
CA TYR A 54 -4.92 -19.69 -10.13
C TYR A 54 -3.67 -19.17 -10.82
N SER A 55 -2.93 -18.30 -10.15
CA SER A 55 -1.66 -17.79 -10.69
C SER A 55 -0.51 -18.73 -10.37
N SER A 56 0.60 -18.59 -11.10
CA SER A 56 1.87 -19.28 -10.78
C SER A 56 2.52 -18.78 -9.47
N TRP A 57 2.02 -17.70 -8.88
CA TRP A 57 2.54 -17.02 -7.70
C TRP A 57 1.77 -17.33 -6.41
N VAL A 58 1.01 -18.44 -6.38
CA VAL A 58 0.17 -18.82 -5.22
C VAL A 58 -1.06 -17.90 -5.01
N ASP A 59 -1.23 -16.87 -5.83
CA ASP A 59 -2.41 -16.00 -5.75
C ASP A 59 -3.60 -16.64 -6.46
N ILE A 60 -4.76 -16.37 -5.90
CA ILE A 60 -6.05 -16.74 -6.49
C ILE A 60 -6.75 -15.46 -6.92
N TYR A 61 -7.15 -15.40 -8.19
CA TYR A 61 -7.91 -14.29 -8.73
C TYR A 61 -9.33 -14.74 -9.02
N ASP A 62 -10.29 -14.05 -8.47
CA ASP A 62 -11.71 -14.30 -8.68
C ASP A 62 -12.26 -13.29 -9.69
N CYS A 63 -12.79 -13.80 -10.80
CA CYS A 63 -13.53 -12.98 -11.76
C CYS A 63 -14.90 -12.66 -11.18
N ILE A 64 -15.05 -11.45 -10.70
CA ILE A 64 -16.26 -10.96 -10.02
C ILE A 64 -17.04 -10.10 -11.00
N ASP A 65 -18.36 -10.21 -10.98
CA ASP A 65 -19.25 -9.28 -11.70
C ASP A 65 -18.83 -7.83 -11.38
N PHE A 66 -18.69 -7.02 -12.42
CA PHE A 66 -18.20 -5.65 -12.31
C PHE A 66 -18.93 -4.85 -11.21
N TYR A 67 -20.26 -4.97 -11.14
CA TYR A 67 -21.07 -4.25 -10.16
C TYR A 67 -21.14 -4.89 -8.77
N LYS A 68 -20.50 -6.04 -8.58
CA LYS A 68 -20.40 -6.74 -7.28
C LYS A 68 -19.02 -6.62 -6.65
N GLN A 69 -18.11 -5.80 -7.21
CA GLN A 69 -16.81 -5.55 -6.57
C GLN A 69 -16.99 -4.98 -5.16
N PRO A 70 -16.04 -5.23 -4.23
CA PRO A 70 -16.06 -4.64 -2.89
C PRO A 70 -16.20 -3.11 -2.89
N ALA A 71 -15.73 -2.42 -3.94
CA ALA A 71 -15.88 -0.98 -4.13
C ALA A 71 -17.33 -0.52 -3.98
N PHE A 72 -18.30 -1.26 -4.52
CA PHE A 72 -19.72 -0.89 -4.50
C PHE A 72 -20.42 -1.21 -3.18
N ASP A 73 -19.73 -1.78 -2.19
CA ASP A 73 -20.21 -1.85 -0.82
C ASP A 73 -20.19 -0.48 -0.15
N HIS A 74 -19.40 0.47 -0.66
CA HIS A 74 -19.39 1.84 -0.16
C HIS A 74 -20.73 2.53 -0.49
N PRO A 75 -21.40 3.16 0.50
CA PRO A 75 -22.75 3.72 0.33
C PRO A 75 -22.90 4.69 -0.85
N LEU A 76 -21.88 5.52 -1.11
CA LEU A 76 -21.89 6.51 -2.19
C LEU A 76 -21.76 5.88 -3.59
N LEU A 77 -21.24 4.65 -3.71
CA LEU A 77 -20.98 4.01 -5.01
C LEU A 77 -22.05 3.03 -5.48
N LYS A 78 -23.09 2.78 -4.70
CA LYS A 78 -24.15 1.80 -5.03
C LYS A 78 -24.83 1.99 -6.37
N ASN A 79 -24.85 3.21 -6.92
CA ASN A 79 -25.50 3.54 -8.20
C ASN A 79 -24.50 3.96 -9.29
N HIS A 80 -23.21 3.72 -9.09
CA HIS A 80 -22.19 4.17 -10.01
C HIS A 80 -22.19 3.36 -11.33
N LYS A 81 -22.08 4.03 -12.50
CA LYS A 81 -22.06 3.39 -13.83
C LYS A 81 -20.66 3.36 -14.42
N SER A 82 -20.23 2.24 -15.00
CA SER A 82 -18.90 2.10 -15.61
C SER A 82 -18.86 1.21 -16.85
N HIS A 83 -17.72 1.17 -17.57
CA HIS A 83 -17.50 0.56 -18.87
C HIS A 83 -16.81 -0.82 -18.80
N LYS A 84 -16.89 -1.63 -19.87
CA LYS A 84 -16.54 -3.07 -19.95
C LYS A 84 -15.15 -3.33 -20.53
N LEU A 85 -14.41 -4.40 -20.11
CA LEU A 85 -13.17 -4.92 -20.70
C LEU A 85 -12.92 -6.45 -20.51
N GLN A 86 -11.86 -7.07 -21.10
CA GLN A 86 -11.82 -8.48 -21.50
C GLN A 86 -10.60 -9.34 -21.08
N LYS A 87 -10.71 -10.23 -20.07
CA LYS A 87 -10.02 -11.58 -19.97
C LYS A 87 -10.67 -12.46 -18.93
N CYS A 88 -11.19 -11.90 -17.89
CA CYS A 88 -12.31 -12.48 -17.18
C CYS A 88 -13.51 -12.55 -18.13
N PRO A 89 -14.52 -13.40 -17.88
CA PRO A 89 -15.76 -13.37 -18.62
C PRO A 89 -16.31 -11.96 -18.78
N GLN A 90 -16.93 -11.67 -19.92
CA GLN A 90 -17.45 -10.34 -20.22
C GLN A 90 -18.33 -9.82 -19.08
N GLY A 91 -18.08 -8.60 -18.64
CA GLY A 91 -18.79 -7.96 -17.52
C GLY A 91 -18.23 -8.29 -16.14
N THR A 92 -17.07 -8.94 -16.07
CA THR A 92 -16.37 -9.24 -14.81
C THR A 92 -14.97 -8.62 -14.76
N VAL A 93 -14.42 -8.50 -13.56
CA VAL A 93 -13.04 -8.07 -13.32
C VAL A 93 -12.31 -9.07 -12.41
N PRO A 94 -11.00 -9.30 -12.60
CA PRO A 94 -10.22 -10.12 -11.70
C PRO A 94 -9.96 -9.34 -10.40
N VAL A 95 -10.33 -9.91 -9.28
CA VAL A 95 -9.99 -9.40 -7.94
C VAL A 95 -9.17 -10.46 -7.24
N ARG A 96 -8.01 -10.10 -6.71
CA ARG A 96 -7.22 -11.04 -5.92
C ARG A 96 -8.01 -11.44 -4.68
N ARG A 97 -8.12 -12.74 -4.43
CA ARG A 97 -8.80 -13.24 -3.24
C ARG A 97 -8.02 -12.79 -2.01
N THR A 98 -8.68 -12.06 -1.13
CA THR A 98 -8.12 -11.62 0.15
C THR A 98 -7.88 -12.81 1.06
N ARG A 99 -6.70 -12.88 1.65
CA ARG A 99 -6.34 -13.87 2.66
C ARG A 99 -6.34 -13.24 4.06
N LYS A 100 -6.35 -14.06 5.08
CA LYS A 100 -6.30 -13.60 6.48
C LYS A 100 -5.04 -12.77 6.76
N GLU A 101 -3.91 -13.19 6.21
CA GLU A 101 -2.62 -12.51 6.31
C GLU A 101 -2.66 -11.10 5.71
N ASP A 102 -3.44 -10.88 4.66
CA ASP A 102 -3.61 -9.55 4.04
C ASP A 102 -4.32 -8.59 5.00
N LEU A 103 -5.35 -9.07 5.72
CA LEU A 103 -6.07 -8.27 6.72
C LEU A 103 -5.19 -7.95 7.93
N ILE A 104 -4.41 -8.92 8.40
CA ILE A 104 -3.47 -8.75 9.51
C ILE A 104 -2.42 -7.70 9.12
N ARG A 105 -1.85 -7.78 7.92
CA ARG A 105 -0.90 -6.78 7.41
C ARG A 105 -1.52 -5.39 7.32
N ALA A 106 -2.72 -5.28 6.77
CA ALA A 106 -3.43 -3.99 6.66
C ALA A 106 -3.68 -3.37 8.04
N LYS A 107 -4.06 -4.18 9.03
CA LYS A 107 -4.23 -3.73 10.41
C LYS A 107 -2.93 -3.21 11.04
N HIS A 108 -1.81 -3.91 10.84
CA HIS A 108 -0.50 -3.45 11.33
C HIS A 108 -0.07 -2.14 10.69
N LEU A 109 -0.27 -1.99 9.39
CA LEU A 109 0.05 -0.76 8.67
C LEU A 109 -0.84 0.41 9.09
N SER A 110 -2.14 0.18 9.31
CA SER A 110 -3.06 1.23 9.76
C SER A 110 -2.77 1.73 11.18
N LEU A 111 -2.23 0.86 12.06
CA LEU A 111 -1.82 1.24 13.42
C LEU A 111 -0.52 2.04 13.44
N SER A 112 0.31 1.94 12.40
CA SER A 112 1.57 2.67 12.29
C SER A 112 1.44 4.02 11.56
N THR A 113 0.33 4.27 10.86
CA THR A 113 0.06 5.53 10.17
C THR A 113 -0.78 6.46 11.04
N GLU A 114 -0.15 7.30 11.87
CA GLU A 114 -0.79 8.51 12.37
C GLU A 114 -1.17 9.38 11.16
N PRO A 115 -2.32 10.06 11.20
CA PRO A 115 -2.72 10.93 10.10
C PRO A 115 -1.67 12.04 9.95
N VAL A 116 -0.96 12.04 8.82
CA VAL A 116 0.04 13.05 8.45
C VAL A 116 -0.65 14.40 8.31
N SER A 117 -0.83 15.11 9.43
CA SER A 117 -1.37 16.47 9.49
C SER A 117 -0.28 17.55 9.43
N GLU A 118 0.98 17.15 9.59
CA GLU A 118 2.15 18.02 9.52
C GLU A 118 3.10 17.54 8.41
N PRO A 119 3.97 18.41 7.85
CA PRO A 119 4.94 17.99 6.84
C PRO A 119 5.82 16.90 7.43
N MET A 120 5.65 15.67 6.94
CA MET A 120 6.36 14.41 7.19
C MET A 120 7.36 14.49 8.38
N SER A 121 6.84 14.83 9.55
CA SER A 121 7.57 14.72 10.82
C SER A 121 7.75 13.23 11.07
N ALA A 122 8.99 12.78 11.04
CA ALA A 122 9.34 11.38 11.25
C ALA A 122 8.69 10.86 12.53
N SER A 123 7.60 10.12 12.42
CA SER A 123 7.23 9.20 13.48
C SER A 123 8.44 8.30 13.70
N THR A 124 8.68 7.82 14.90
CA THR A 124 9.84 6.98 15.20
C THR A 124 9.88 5.72 14.34
N HIS A 125 8.78 5.37 13.66
CA HIS A 125 8.57 4.10 12.94
C HIS A 125 8.52 4.24 11.42
N GLU A 126 8.27 5.43 10.90
CA GLU A 126 8.23 5.68 9.45
C GLU A 126 9.57 6.22 8.95
N LYS A 127 10.05 5.71 7.84
CA LYS A 127 11.29 6.11 7.19
C LYS A 127 11.01 6.47 5.74
N PHE A 128 11.57 7.58 5.29
CA PHE A 128 11.38 8.08 3.92
C PHE A 128 12.72 8.44 3.30
N ALA A 129 12.80 8.32 1.98
CA ALA A 129 13.86 8.92 1.18
C ALA A 129 13.27 9.31 -0.18
N GLY A 130 13.24 10.59 -0.49
CA GLY A 130 12.64 11.08 -1.73
C GLY A 130 12.56 12.60 -1.81
N ILE A 131 11.79 13.06 -2.78
CA ILE A 131 11.58 14.47 -3.08
C ILE A 131 10.12 14.86 -2.93
N LEU A 132 9.90 16.03 -2.38
CA LEU A 132 8.61 16.70 -2.28
C LEU A 132 8.56 17.84 -3.28
N TYR A 133 7.54 17.86 -4.11
CA TYR A 133 7.19 18.99 -4.98
C TYR A 133 6.03 19.75 -4.35
N GLN A 134 6.21 21.06 -4.23
CA GLN A 134 5.17 21.98 -3.80
C GLN A 134 5.27 23.25 -4.62
N ASN A 135 4.17 23.62 -5.25
CA ASN A 135 4.06 24.88 -5.99
C ASN A 135 3.11 25.80 -5.22
N GLU A 136 3.65 26.83 -4.58
CA GLU A 136 2.85 27.75 -3.77
C GLU A 136 1.77 28.43 -4.61
N GLY A 137 0.51 28.27 -4.18
CA GLY A 137 -0.66 28.85 -4.83
C GLY A 137 -1.16 28.09 -6.07
N GLU A 138 -0.54 26.98 -6.45
CA GLU A 138 -1.01 26.13 -7.54
C GLU A 138 -1.57 24.82 -7.02
N THR A 139 -2.71 24.43 -7.51
CA THR A 139 -3.31 23.13 -7.25
C THR A 139 -2.82 22.12 -8.28
N LEU A 140 -2.39 20.95 -7.81
CA LEU A 140 -1.89 19.85 -8.63
C LEU A 140 -3.00 18.82 -8.79
N PHE A 141 -3.19 18.32 -10.01
CA PHE A 141 -4.30 17.43 -10.35
C PHE A 141 -3.84 15.99 -10.62
N GLY A 142 -2.57 15.69 -10.45
CA GLY A 142 -2.02 14.37 -10.64
C GLY A 142 -0.51 14.34 -10.57
N ALA A 143 0.02 13.12 -10.59
CA ALA A 143 1.45 12.84 -10.55
C ALA A 143 1.81 11.68 -11.46
N SER A 144 2.91 11.79 -12.17
CA SER A 144 3.47 10.71 -12.98
C SER A 144 4.96 10.57 -12.73
N ALA A 145 5.46 9.34 -12.77
CA ALA A 145 6.88 9.05 -12.78
C ALA A 145 7.13 7.64 -13.33
N LYS A 146 8.33 7.39 -13.83
CA LYS A 146 8.87 6.05 -13.95
C LYS A 146 9.58 5.70 -12.65
N MET A 147 9.34 4.54 -12.12
CA MET A 147 9.94 4.02 -10.89
C MET A 147 10.67 2.72 -11.19
N SER A 148 11.94 2.62 -10.80
CA SER A 148 12.68 1.37 -10.90
C SER A 148 12.14 0.34 -9.91
N ILE A 149 12.02 -0.91 -10.37
CA ILE A 149 11.40 -2.00 -9.64
C ILE A 149 12.48 -2.84 -8.98
N TRP A 150 12.49 -2.86 -7.66
CA TRP A 150 13.44 -3.61 -6.84
C TRP A 150 12.73 -4.62 -5.95
N LYS A 151 13.47 -5.62 -5.48
CA LYS A 151 12.99 -6.59 -4.50
C LYS A 151 13.74 -6.39 -3.19
N PRO A 152 13.30 -5.46 -2.32
CA PRO A 152 13.94 -5.22 -1.04
C PRO A 152 13.80 -6.43 -0.11
N THR A 153 14.75 -6.57 0.82
CA THR A 153 14.66 -7.55 1.90
C THR A 153 13.57 -7.14 2.87
N VAL A 154 12.60 -8.01 3.06
CA VAL A 154 11.49 -7.83 3.99
C VAL A 154 11.67 -8.68 5.23
N ASN A 155 11.11 -8.25 6.36
CA ASN A 155 11.14 -9.02 7.58
C ASN A 155 10.31 -10.32 7.42
N PRO A 156 10.93 -11.51 7.46
CA PRO A 156 10.24 -12.78 7.26
C PRO A 156 9.18 -13.09 8.32
N LEU A 157 9.27 -12.48 9.50
CA LEU A 157 8.27 -12.65 10.57
C LEU A 157 6.94 -11.94 10.28
N LEU A 158 6.95 -10.94 9.39
CA LEU A 158 5.76 -10.17 9.00
C LEU A 158 5.17 -10.61 7.66
N TYR A 159 5.97 -11.22 6.80
CA TYR A 159 5.62 -11.50 5.41
C TYR A 159 5.70 -12.99 5.08
N ASP A 160 5.19 -13.84 5.95
CA ASP A 160 5.14 -15.30 5.86
C ASP A 160 5.13 -15.84 4.41
N ASN A 161 6.33 -16.03 3.83
CA ASN A 161 6.60 -16.52 2.47
C ASN A 161 6.06 -15.67 1.28
N ASP A 162 5.35 -14.55 1.49
CA ASP A 162 4.97 -13.67 0.40
C ASP A 162 6.08 -12.63 0.13
N THR A 163 7.04 -13.00 -0.70
CA THR A 163 8.16 -12.15 -1.13
C THR A 163 7.93 -11.54 -2.51
N ALA A 164 6.70 -11.59 -3.03
CA ALA A 164 6.39 -11.02 -4.33
C ALA A 164 6.43 -9.49 -4.28
N VAL A 165 7.12 -8.88 -5.21
CA VAL A 165 7.01 -7.44 -5.47
C VAL A 165 5.67 -7.18 -6.14
N ARG A 166 4.92 -6.21 -5.65
CA ARG A 166 3.57 -5.90 -6.13
C ARG A 166 3.39 -4.42 -6.37
N ASN A 167 2.58 -4.09 -7.34
CA ASN A 167 2.01 -2.76 -7.43
C ASN A 167 1.13 -2.51 -6.21
N PHE A 168 1.26 -1.33 -5.61
CA PHE A 168 0.57 -1.05 -4.37
C PHE A 168 -0.07 0.34 -4.42
N LEU A 169 -1.37 0.42 -4.13
CA LEU A 169 -2.10 1.66 -4.00
C LEU A 169 -2.59 1.82 -2.57
N TYR A 170 -2.17 2.88 -1.91
CA TYR A 170 -2.53 3.20 -0.54
C TYR A 170 -3.11 4.61 -0.44
N TRP A 171 -4.17 4.75 0.33
CA TRP A 171 -4.78 6.02 0.67
C TRP A 171 -4.59 6.30 2.16
N THR A 172 -4.27 7.52 2.53
CA THR A 172 -4.03 7.93 3.93
C THR A 172 -5.24 7.76 4.87
N THR A 173 -6.36 7.31 4.35
CA THR A 173 -7.55 6.90 5.11
C THR A 173 -7.44 5.48 5.70
N GLY A 174 -6.27 4.84 5.58
CA GLY A 174 -6.03 3.46 6.06
C GLY A 174 -6.48 2.39 5.08
N CYS A 175 -6.61 2.71 3.79
CA CYS A 175 -7.23 1.86 2.80
C CYS A 175 -6.18 1.31 1.83
N PHE A 176 -6.14 -0.03 1.71
CA PHE A 176 -5.23 -0.75 0.86
C PHE A 176 -5.98 -1.39 -0.31
N HIS A 177 -5.64 -1.05 -1.55
CA HIS A 177 -6.17 -1.67 -2.77
C HIS A 177 -7.69 -1.94 -2.73
N THR A 178 -8.02 -3.20 -3.02
CA THR A 178 -9.38 -3.74 -2.97
C THR A 178 -9.86 -4.12 -1.56
N LEU A 179 -9.01 -4.00 -0.54
CA LEU A 179 -9.42 -4.17 0.87
C LEU A 179 -10.27 -2.99 1.37
N PHE A 180 -10.25 -1.89 0.61
CA PHE A 180 -11.09 -0.73 0.86
C PHE A 180 -12.27 -0.69 -0.11
N PRO A 181 -13.51 -0.60 0.39
CA PRO A 181 -14.66 -0.37 -0.47
C PRO A 181 -14.59 1.05 -1.04
N GLY A 182 -14.08 1.19 -2.26
CA GLY A 182 -13.94 2.50 -2.91
C GLY A 182 -13.10 2.51 -4.18
N PHE A 183 -12.11 1.64 -4.31
CA PHE A 183 -11.37 1.52 -5.56
C PHE A 183 -12.16 0.69 -6.59
N VAL A 184 -12.62 1.34 -7.65
CA VAL A 184 -13.34 0.71 -8.75
C VAL A 184 -12.34 0.22 -9.79
N GLN A 185 -12.09 -1.07 -9.83
CA GLN A 185 -11.25 -1.69 -10.84
C GLN A 185 -11.99 -1.75 -12.17
N VAL A 186 -11.33 -1.33 -13.25
CA VAL A 186 -11.87 -1.40 -14.62
C VAL A 186 -11.03 -2.30 -15.51
N ASN A 187 -9.75 -2.52 -15.18
CA ASN A 187 -8.88 -3.37 -15.97
C ASN A 187 -9.24 -4.86 -15.76
N PRO A 188 -9.45 -5.62 -16.82
CA PRO A 188 -9.82 -7.03 -16.73
C PRO A 188 -8.64 -7.97 -16.61
N GLU A 189 -7.40 -7.46 -16.71
CA GLU A 189 -6.18 -8.24 -16.77
C GLU A 189 -5.21 -7.92 -15.66
N ILE A 190 -5.14 -6.64 -15.27
CA ILE A 190 -4.19 -6.12 -14.29
C ILE A 190 -4.95 -5.61 -13.09
N THR A 191 -4.63 -6.17 -11.92
CA THR A 191 -5.15 -5.70 -10.62
C THR A 191 -4.20 -4.68 -9.99
N PRO A 192 -4.66 -3.82 -9.08
CA PRO A 192 -3.76 -2.86 -8.39
C PRO A 192 -2.65 -3.55 -7.58
N ASP A 193 -2.81 -4.81 -7.22
CA ASP A 193 -1.85 -5.63 -6.47
C ASP A 193 -1.19 -6.73 -7.34
N HIS A 194 -1.14 -6.53 -8.65
CA HIS A 194 -0.55 -7.50 -9.57
C HIS A 194 0.94 -7.72 -9.25
N PRO A 195 1.38 -8.99 -9.10
CA PRO A 195 2.77 -9.29 -8.83
C PRO A 195 3.65 -8.97 -10.03
N LEU A 196 4.80 -8.37 -9.78
CA LEU A 196 5.80 -8.05 -10.78
C LEU A 196 6.80 -9.20 -10.87
N SER A 197 6.91 -9.81 -12.05
CA SER A 197 7.76 -10.97 -12.29
C SER A 197 9.23 -10.63 -12.54
N ILE A 198 9.49 -9.37 -12.89
CA ILE A 198 10.83 -8.89 -13.24
C ILE A 198 11.19 -7.75 -12.30
N THR A 199 12.38 -7.82 -11.72
CA THR A 199 12.93 -6.79 -10.84
C THR A 199 14.34 -6.43 -11.29
N SER A 200 14.76 -5.21 -10.97
CA SER A 200 16.12 -4.73 -11.20
C SER A 200 17.13 -5.55 -10.42
N VAL A 201 18.36 -5.57 -10.90
CA VAL A 201 19.49 -6.28 -10.31
C VAL A 201 20.61 -5.28 -10.06
N TYR A 202 21.17 -5.29 -8.84
CA TYR A 202 22.30 -4.44 -8.49
C TYR A 202 23.47 -4.66 -9.45
N ASP A 203 24.06 -3.56 -9.94
CA ASP A 203 25.11 -3.56 -10.98
C ASP A 203 24.70 -4.31 -12.26
N GLY A 204 23.41 -4.35 -12.56
CA GLY A 204 22.84 -5.09 -13.69
C GLY A 204 21.70 -4.36 -14.39
N ALA A 205 20.78 -5.14 -14.95
CA ALA A 205 19.63 -4.58 -15.64
C ALA A 205 18.70 -3.83 -14.67
N VAL A 206 18.27 -2.64 -15.04
CA VAL A 206 17.28 -1.84 -14.35
C VAL A 206 15.96 -1.92 -15.12
N TYR A 207 14.89 -2.28 -14.42
CA TYR A 207 13.54 -2.33 -14.96
C TYR A 207 12.68 -1.25 -14.29
N GLU A 208 11.98 -0.47 -15.09
CA GLU A 208 11.13 0.60 -14.64
C GLU A 208 9.69 0.37 -15.09
N LEU A 209 8.72 0.91 -14.34
CA LEU A 209 7.34 1.05 -14.74
C LEU A 209 6.89 2.50 -14.57
N LYS A 210 6.14 3.00 -15.54
CA LYS A 210 5.52 4.31 -15.45
C LYS A 210 4.20 4.21 -14.68
N TYR A 211 4.08 5.05 -13.66
CA TYR A 211 2.86 5.21 -12.87
C TYR A 211 2.29 6.59 -13.11
N HIS A 212 0.97 6.67 -13.18
CA HIS A 212 0.25 7.93 -13.28
C HIS A 212 -1.02 7.88 -12.44
N VAL A 213 -1.18 8.84 -11.55
CA VAL A 213 -2.41 9.05 -10.76
C VAL A 213 -2.90 10.45 -11.04
N TYR A 214 -4.14 10.60 -11.51
CA TYR A 214 -4.67 11.92 -11.86
C TYR A 214 -6.17 12.05 -11.57
N LEU A 215 -6.59 13.29 -11.28
CA LEU A 215 -8.00 13.65 -11.09
C LEU A 215 -8.62 14.05 -12.43
N SER A 216 -9.61 13.29 -12.89
CA SER A 216 -10.34 13.63 -14.10
C SER A 216 -11.42 14.71 -13.86
N PRO A 217 -11.93 15.35 -14.94
CA PRO A 217 -13.06 16.28 -14.84
C PRO A 217 -14.33 15.67 -14.19
N GLU A 218 -14.52 14.37 -14.33
CA GLU A 218 -15.64 13.63 -13.72
C GLU A 218 -15.41 13.33 -12.23
N LYS A 219 -14.41 13.97 -11.61
CA LYS A 219 -14.08 13.82 -10.18
C LYS A 219 -13.73 12.38 -9.80
N LYS A 220 -12.86 11.77 -10.61
CA LYS A 220 -12.32 10.42 -10.38
C LYS A 220 -10.81 10.48 -10.34
N TRP A 221 -10.20 9.96 -9.28
CA TRP A 221 -8.76 9.75 -9.18
C TRP A 221 -8.39 8.45 -9.89
N TRP A 222 -7.93 8.56 -11.13
CA TRP A 222 -7.51 7.45 -11.96
C TRP A 222 -6.13 6.94 -11.58
N PHE A 223 -5.94 5.63 -11.69
CA PHE A 223 -4.66 4.95 -11.54
C PHE A 223 -4.31 4.21 -12.82
N VAL A 224 -3.15 4.52 -13.37
CA VAL A 224 -2.63 3.99 -14.64
C VAL A 224 -1.23 3.47 -14.43
N ILE A 225 -0.94 2.30 -15.00
CA ILE A 225 0.38 1.68 -15.04
C ILE A 225 0.76 1.51 -16.51
N GLU A 226 1.88 2.10 -16.94
CA GLU A 226 2.25 2.21 -18.35
C GLU A 226 1.10 2.84 -19.16
N ASN A 227 0.53 2.07 -20.09
CA ASN A 227 -0.62 2.47 -20.89
C ASN A 227 -1.94 1.79 -20.44
N ALA A 228 -1.91 1.07 -19.31
CA ALA A 228 -3.06 0.33 -18.82
C ALA A 228 -3.78 1.10 -17.71
N THR A 229 -5.00 1.53 -17.96
CA THR A 229 -5.89 2.06 -16.92
C THR A 229 -6.32 0.91 -16.01
N ILE A 230 -5.97 1.00 -14.73
CA ILE A 230 -6.25 -0.05 -13.74
C ILE A 230 -7.64 0.15 -13.12
N GLY A 231 -7.91 1.37 -12.68
CA GLY A 231 -9.16 1.73 -12.02
C GLY A 231 -9.14 3.15 -11.51
N TYR A 232 -10.10 3.49 -10.65
CA TYR A 232 -10.22 4.82 -10.08
C TYR A 232 -10.86 4.79 -8.69
N CYS A 233 -10.61 5.83 -7.91
CA CYS A 233 -11.38 6.18 -6.72
C CYS A 233 -12.22 7.43 -7.01
N PRO A 234 -13.53 7.42 -6.77
CA PRO A 234 -14.32 8.63 -6.80
C PRO A 234 -13.83 9.64 -5.74
N ALA A 235 -13.68 10.91 -6.12
CA ALA A 235 -13.14 11.93 -5.22
C ALA A 235 -13.99 12.12 -3.96
N GLU A 236 -15.30 11.91 -4.06
CA GLU A 236 -16.27 12.04 -2.96
C GLU A 236 -16.00 11.10 -1.77
N ILE A 237 -15.27 9.97 -1.99
CA ILE A 237 -14.90 9.03 -0.93
C ILE A 237 -13.50 9.27 -0.38
N LEU A 238 -12.77 10.26 -0.89
CA LEU A 238 -11.41 10.63 -0.49
C LEU A 238 -11.39 12.00 0.19
N PRO A 239 -11.79 12.11 1.48
CA PRO A 239 -12.04 13.41 2.12
C PRO A 239 -10.83 14.33 2.20
N ARG A 240 -9.61 13.82 2.02
CA ARG A 240 -8.37 14.61 2.06
C ARG A 240 -7.87 15.03 0.67
N PHE A 241 -8.11 14.21 -0.34
CA PHE A 241 -7.73 14.54 -1.72
C PHE A 241 -8.77 15.42 -2.41
N GLY A 242 -10.05 15.23 -2.01
CA GLY A 242 -11.15 16.01 -2.53
C GLY A 242 -11.30 15.96 -4.04
N ASP A 243 -12.17 16.82 -4.52
CA ASP A 243 -12.41 17.02 -5.95
C ASP A 243 -11.71 18.28 -6.49
N ILE A 244 -10.85 18.90 -5.71
CA ILE A 244 -10.14 20.15 -6.01
C ILE A 244 -8.65 19.95 -6.31
N GLY A 245 -8.12 18.73 -6.17
CA GLY A 245 -6.70 18.42 -6.35
C GLY A 245 -5.90 18.43 -5.04
N VAL A 246 -4.57 18.45 -5.15
CA VAL A 246 -3.62 18.38 -4.04
C VAL A 246 -2.63 19.55 -4.07
N GLU A 247 -2.05 19.90 -2.92
CA GLU A 247 -1.07 20.97 -2.80
C GLU A 247 0.37 20.49 -2.97
N ARG A 248 0.61 19.17 -2.74
CA ARG A 248 1.95 18.61 -2.69
C ARG A 248 1.97 17.20 -3.27
N ILE A 249 3.09 16.84 -3.90
CA ILE A 249 3.36 15.50 -4.42
C ILE A 249 4.71 15.03 -3.87
N TYR A 250 4.77 13.77 -3.46
CA TYR A 250 6.00 13.13 -3.01
C TYR A 250 6.34 11.95 -3.92
N TRP A 251 7.58 11.91 -4.40
CA TRP A 251 8.17 10.76 -5.07
C TRP A 251 9.32 10.23 -4.22
N GLY A 252 9.26 8.98 -3.82
CA GLY A 252 10.29 8.41 -2.97
C GLY A 252 9.92 7.05 -2.41
N GLY A 253 10.87 6.48 -1.69
CA GLY A 253 10.68 5.26 -0.93
C GLY A 253 10.11 5.54 0.46
N HIS A 254 9.31 4.61 0.94
CA HIS A 254 8.73 4.63 2.28
C HIS A 254 8.83 3.22 2.89
N SER A 255 9.28 3.15 4.12
CA SER A 255 9.33 1.90 4.87
C SER A 255 8.84 2.08 6.30
N PHE A 256 8.38 0.98 6.90
CA PHE A 256 7.89 0.96 8.28
C PHE A 256 8.80 0.10 9.14
N ASP A 257 9.32 0.66 10.21
CA ASP A 257 10.06 -0.04 11.26
C ASP A 257 9.06 -0.78 12.17
N ASN A 258 9.25 -2.06 12.37
CA ASN A 258 8.39 -2.89 13.20
C ASN A 258 8.77 -2.92 14.69
N GLN A 259 9.53 -1.94 15.18
CA GLN A 259 9.99 -1.83 16.58
C GLN A 259 10.94 -2.95 17.06
N MET A 260 11.31 -3.91 16.22
CA MET A 260 12.22 -5.00 16.56
C MET A 260 13.67 -4.73 16.16
N GLY A 261 14.01 -3.48 15.82
CA GLY A 261 15.36 -3.09 15.39
C GLY A 261 15.72 -3.50 13.97
N PHE A 262 14.78 -4.07 13.22
CA PHE A 262 14.95 -4.33 11.79
C PHE A 262 14.64 -3.04 11.02
N VAL A 263 15.62 -2.55 10.27
CA VAL A 263 15.49 -1.41 9.36
C VAL A 263 15.19 -1.95 7.97
N PRO A 264 13.95 -1.81 7.47
CA PRO A 264 13.60 -2.32 6.15
C PRO A 264 14.38 -1.58 5.06
N GLU A 265 14.75 -2.32 4.02
CA GLU A 265 15.37 -1.71 2.84
C GLU A 265 14.35 -0.89 2.04
N ILE A 266 14.83 0.18 1.39
CA ILE A 266 14.09 0.91 0.37
C ILE A 266 14.79 0.65 -0.96
N GLY A 267 14.03 0.23 -1.96
CA GLY A 267 14.54 -0.02 -3.30
C GLY A 267 15.55 -1.17 -3.36
N SER A 268 16.78 -0.89 -3.76
CA SER A 268 17.87 -1.87 -3.89
C SER A 268 18.47 -2.31 -2.56
N GLY A 269 18.21 -1.60 -1.47
CA GLY A 269 18.90 -1.78 -0.19
C GLY A 269 20.29 -1.10 -0.12
N HIS A 270 20.70 -0.41 -1.17
CA HIS A 270 21.97 0.30 -1.25
C HIS A 270 21.76 1.81 -1.28
N LEU A 271 22.71 2.55 -0.71
CA LEU A 271 22.74 4.01 -0.84
C LEU A 271 23.12 4.38 -2.29
N PRO A 272 22.59 5.48 -2.81
CA PRO A 272 22.98 5.96 -4.13
C PRO A 272 24.45 6.37 -4.15
N ASP A 273 25.12 6.20 -5.30
CA ASP A 273 26.53 6.47 -5.55
C ASP A 273 26.75 6.99 -6.99
N GLU A 274 25.78 7.70 -7.54
CA GLU A 274 25.73 8.22 -8.91
C GLU A 274 25.58 7.14 -10.00
N ASN A 275 25.53 5.85 -9.63
CA ASN A 275 25.27 4.76 -10.58
C ASN A 275 23.79 4.36 -10.55
N PHE A 276 23.10 4.57 -11.67
CA PHE A 276 21.68 4.29 -11.82
C PHE A 276 21.29 2.82 -11.56
N SER A 277 22.22 1.89 -11.75
CA SER A 277 22.00 0.46 -11.49
C SER A 277 22.23 0.05 -10.04
N HIS A 278 22.61 0.97 -9.14
CA HIS A 278 22.92 0.66 -7.74
C HIS A 278 21.80 1.02 -6.77
N ALA A 279 20.99 2.02 -7.08
CA ALA A 279 19.92 2.47 -6.19
C ALA A 279 18.58 2.54 -6.90
N ALA A 280 17.51 2.60 -6.11
CA ALA A 280 16.19 2.86 -6.64
C ALA A 280 16.10 4.29 -7.18
N SER A 281 15.38 4.44 -8.27
CA SER A 281 15.27 5.72 -8.99
C SER A 281 13.83 6.04 -9.37
N PHE A 282 13.56 7.34 -9.44
CA PHE A 282 12.39 7.90 -10.09
C PHE A 282 12.88 8.79 -11.23
N THR A 283 12.36 8.53 -12.44
CA THR A 283 12.67 9.30 -13.63
C THR A 283 11.41 9.85 -14.27
N GLN A 284 11.53 10.84 -15.15
CA GLN A 284 10.41 11.48 -15.84
C GLN A 284 9.29 11.89 -14.87
N ILE A 285 9.67 12.52 -13.75
CA ILE A 285 8.72 13.03 -12.77
C ILE A 285 7.95 14.22 -13.32
N GLN A 286 6.62 14.14 -13.27
CA GLN A 286 5.70 15.11 -13.86
C GLN A 286 4.48 15.29 -12.97
N TYR A 287 3.78 16.41 -13.12
CA TYR A 287 2.49 16.67 -12.48
C TYR A 287 1.42 17.07 -13.50
N ASP A 288 0.16 16.81 -13.19
CA ASP A 288 -0.96 17.30 -13.98
C ASP A 288 -1.40 18.68 -13.50
N ASN A 289 -1.54 19.61 -14.43
CA ASN A 289 -2.15 20.90 -14.18
C ASN A 289 -3.69 20.84 -14.28
N ALA A 290 -4.37 21.96 -14.05
CA ALA A 290 -5.83 22.04 -14.09
C ALA A 290 -6.46 21.68 -15.46
N SER A 291 -5.70 21.72 -16.54
CA SER A 291 -6.17 21.31 -17.88
C SER A 291 -5.93 19.82 -18.17
N GLY A 292 -5.38 19.05 -17.22
CA GLY A 292 -5.02 17.64 -17.40
C GLY A 292 -3.79 17.45 -18.29
N THR A 293 -2.90 18.45 -18.35
CA THR A 293 -1.63 18.37 -19.10
C THR A 293 -0.52 18.01 -18.14
N LEU A 294 0.26 16.96 -18.48
CA LEU A 294 1.48 16.61 -17.76
C LEU A 294 2.57 17.65 -18.03
N LEU A 295 3.10 18.20 -16.97
CA LEU A 295 4.18 19.19 -16.97
C LEU A 295 5.36 18.66 -16.17
N ASP A 296 6.58 18.98 -16.62
CA ASP A 296 7.79 18.65 -15.88
C ASP A 296 7.88 19.48 -14.59
N VAL A 297 8.40 18.89 -13.55
CA VAL A 297 8.63 19.59 -12.28
C VAL A 297 9.84 20.52 -12.41
N SER A 298 9.79 21.67 -11.75
CA SER A 298 10.92 22.59 -11.68
C SER A 298 11.81 22.27 -10.49
N ASP A 299 13.11 22.08 -10.71
CA ASP A 299 14.07 21.66 -9.67
C ASP A 299 14.07 22.59 -8.45
N ASN A 300 13.91 23.90 -8.65
CA ASN A 300 13.87 24.89 -7.58
C ASN A 300 12.64 24.80 -6.67
N LYS A 301 11.67 23.95 -7.00
CA LYS A 301 10.47 23.67 -6.19
C LYS A 301 10.50 22.29 -5.55
N LEU A 302 11.59 21.56 -5.74
CA LEU A 302 11.81 20.26 -5.12
C LEU A 302 12.49 20.42 -3.77
N THR A 303 12.03 19.67 -2.80
CA THR A 303 12.63 19.60 -1.47
C THR A 303 12.96 18.16 -1.16
N GLU A 304 14.22 17.91 -0.79
CA GLU A 304 14.67 16.59 -0.34
C GLU A 304 14.09 16.26 1.04
N ILE A 305 13.53 15.06 1.18
CA ILE A 305 13.01 14.56 2.45
C ILE A 305 13.65 13.21 2.77
N ILE A 306 14.47 13.16 3.82
CA ILE A 306 15.12 11.94 4.31
C ILE A 306 14.85 11.81 5.81
N GLY A 307 14.02 10.82 6.17
CA GLY A 307 13.63 10.60 7.58
C GLY A 307 14.72 9.99 8.46
N CYS A 308 15.71 9.31 7.88
CA CYS A 308 16.82 8.71 8.63
C CYS A 308 18.10 8.67 7.77
N LYS A 309 18.86 9.76 7.78
CA LYS A 309 20.10 9.93 6.98
C LYS A 309 21.19 8.87 7.25
N LYS A 310 21.11 8.15 8.36
CA LYS A 310 22.06 7.07 8.66
C LYS A 310 21.85 5.84 7.78
N ASN A 311 20.61 5.56 7.40
CA ASN A 311 20.21 4.33 6.73
C ASN A 311 19.73 4.56 5.31
N TYR A 312 19.30 5.78 4.98
CA TYR A 312 18.76 6.15 3.69
C TYR A 312 19.43 7.41 3.17
N GLY A 313 19.61 7.47 1.87
CA GLY A 313 20.17 8.61 1.17
C GLY A 313 19.41 8.87 -0.12
N MET A 314 19.65 10.04 -0.68
CA MET A 314 19.19 10.41 -2.00
C MET A 314 20.35 11.10 -2.72
N ASP A 315 20.50 10.81 -4.00
CA ASP A 315 21.49 11.44 -4.86
C ASP A 315 20.73 12.24 -5.94
N SER A 316 21.37 13.25 -6.45
CA SER A 316 20.93 14.25 -7.40
C SER A 316 19.55 14.07 -8.04
N TYR A 317 18.75 15.10 -7.98
CA TYR A 317 17.60 15.30 -8.83
C TYR A 317 17.96 16.44 -9.83
N GLY A 318 17.69 16.18 -11.10
CA GLY A 318 17.98 17.10 -12.20
C GLY A 318 17.72 16.42 -13.52
N TYR A 319 17.61 17.18 -14.59
CA TYR A 319 17.53 16.61 -15.93
C TYR A 319 18.82 15.85 -16.23
N LEU A 320 18.72 14.53 -16.33
CA LEU A 320 19.72 13.77 -17.07
C LEU A 320 19.57 14.18 -18.54
N GLU A 321 20.47 15.01 -19.07
CA GLU A 321 20.60 15.20 -20.51
C GLU A 321 20.76 13.81 -21.11
N GLU A 322 19.88 13.46 -22.06
CA GLU A 322 20.04 12.22 -22.83
C GLU A 322 21.44 12.23 -23.42
N GLN A 323 22.31 11.38 -22.92
CA GLN A 323 23.59 11.13 -23.56
C GLN A 323 23.30 10.40 -24.87
N ASN A 324 23.34 11.16 -25.98
CA ASN A 324 23.28 10.65 -27.34
C ASN A 324 24.42 9.71 -27.66
#